data_2767a293816e5baf058ecd3d09373585
#
_entry.id   2767a293816e5baf058ecd3d09373585
#
_cell.length_a   1.000
_cell.length_b   1.000
_cell.length_c   1.000
_cell.angle_alpha   90.00
_cell.angle_beta   90.00
_cell.angle_gamma   90.00
#
_symmetry.space_group_name_H-M   'P 1'
#
loop_
_entity.id
_entity.type
_entity.pdbx_description
1 polymer ?
#
loop_
_entity_poly.entity_id
_entity_poly.type
_entity_poly.pdbx_seq_one_letter_code
_entity_poly.pdbx_strand_id
1 'polypeptide(L)'
;MSQLVSPVHSQLGGLTWQKLILGDWSRVVRDPLDVCRLLFLIATIVWALTGHAVTPLIGACVVLGLARAANLPRFYDAGLIVAMVLLGWGEVLGVYDSWRYYDNVVHTTVPLLLTGLLCVLLMRLDVLPELQDLTQLHQRIGFFLTALFFGMAIGAGWEIVEWTLDSTTGSNLVISTTDTATDLIWDTIGAAASALILVLWSLGNHSLKRRPGSQLAHKPFASFLTVRRLADHDG
;
A
#
# COMPACT_ATOMS: atom_id res chain seq x y z
N MET A 1 29.00 41.95 9.63
CA MET A 1 28.18 41.02 10.43
C MET A 1 27.62 39.96 9.48
N SER A 2 28.41 38.94 9.24
CA SER A 2 28.02 37.77 8.46
C SER A 2 27.76 36.64 9.46
N GLN A 3 26.53 36.28 9.66
CA GLN A 3 26.14 35.09 10.42
C GLN A 3 25.57 34.08 9.46
N LEU A 4 26.41 33.12 9.05
CA LEU A 4 26.29 31.69 9.25
C LEU A 4 24.87 31.14 9.05
N VAL A 5 24.52 30.92 7.78
CA VAL A 5 23.56 29.89 7.41
C VAL A 5 24.30 28.55 7.53
N SER A 6 24.08 27.86 8.64
CA SER A 6 24.53 26.48 8.83
C SER A 6 23.91 25.58 7.77
N PRO A 7 24.71 24.79 7.03
CA PRO A 7 24.12 23.87 6.07
C PRO A 7 23.51 22.67 6.80
N VAL A 8 22.19 22.64 6.87
CA VAL A 8 21.38 21.46 7.27
C VAL A 8 21.60 20.29 6.31
N HIS A 9 22.34 20.49 5.22
CA HIS A 9 22.58 19.47 4.18
C HIS A 9 23.63 18.39 4.51
N SER A 10 24.31 18.42 5.65
CA SER A 10 25.38 17.46 5.93
C SER A 10 24.97 16.17 6.65
N GLN A 11 23.71 16.00 7.00
CA GLN A 11 23.21 14.78 7.68
C GLN A 11 22.52 13.76 6.76
N LEU A 12 22.37 14.06 5.47
CA LEU A 12 21.86 13.11 4.47
C LEU A 12 22.95 12.19 3.89
N GLY A 13 24.16 12.26 4.42
CA GLY A 13 25.28 11.42 4.01
C GLY A 13 25.06 9.94 4.33
N GLY A 14 24.45 9.21 3.40
CA GLY A 14 24.36 7.75 3.46
C GLY A 14 22.99 7.14 3.14
N LEU A 15 21.92 7.92 2.95
CA LEU A 15 20.67 7.44 2.43
C LEU A 15 20.71 7.42 0.90
N THR A 16 21.22 6.32 0.33
CA THR A 16 21.09 6.07 -1.10
C THR A 16 19.62 5.72 -1.40
N TRP A 17 19.11 6.17 -2.53
CA TRP A 17 17.78 5.81 -3.05
C TRP A 17 17.53 4.30 -2.99
N GLN A 18 18.57 3.49 -3.16
CA GLN A 18 18.53 2.03 -3.01
C GLN A 18 18.13 1.59 -1.61
N LYS A 19 18.60 2.24 -0.55
CA LYS A 19 18.24 1.89 0.84
C LYS A 19 16.82 2.38 1.20
N LEU A 20 16.39 3.48 0.61
CA LEU A 20 15.04 4.02 0.81
C LEU A 20 13.95 3.17 0.12
N ILE A 21 14.21 2.75 -1.12
CA ILE A 21 13.26 2.02 -1.98
C ILE A 21 13.36 0.51 -1.74
N LEU A 22 14.57 -0.05 -1.66
CA LEU A 22 14.77 -1.50 -1.59
C LEU A 22 14.69 -2.09 -0.18
N GLY A 23 14.60 -1.26 0.85
CA GLY A 23 14.53 -1.75 2.23
C GLY A 23 15.77 -2.56 2.64
N ASP A 24 15.64 -3.31 3.72
CA ASP A 24 16.67 -4.22 4.20
C ASP A 24 16.44 -5.63 3.65
N TRP A 25 17.26 -6.05 2.68
CA TRP A 25 17.25 -7.37 2.06
C TRP A 25 18.34 -8.30 2.62
N SER A 26 18.97 -7.93 3.74
CA SER A 26 19.98 -8.78 4.38
C SER A 26 19.43 -10.14 4.82
N ARG A 27 18.10 -10.24 5.00
CA ARG A 27 17.39 -11.49 5.27
C ARG A 27 16.21 -11.64 4.33
N VAL A 28 16.10 -12.78 3.68
CA VAL A 28 14.95 -13.12 2.82
C VAL A 28 13.66 -13.18 3.64
N VAL A 29 13.71 -13.79 4.81
CA VAL A 29 12.59 -13.87 5.76
C VAL A 29 12.93 -13.09 7.01
N ARG A 30 12.18 -12.04 7.30
CA ARG A 30 12.29 -11.21 8.50
C ARG A 30 11.21 -11.50 9.53
N ASP A 31 10.01 -11.83 9.04
CA ASP A 31 8.83 -12.03 9.87
C ASP A 31 7.82 -12.98 9.19
N PRO A 32 6.72 -13.37 9.88
CA PRO A 32 5.69 -14.24 9.30
C PRO A 32 5.05 -13.73 8.01
N LEU A 33 4.98 -12.41 7.79
CA LEU A 33 4.40 -11.84 6.57
C LEU A 33 5.29 -12.13 5.36
N ASP A 34 6.61 -12.19 5.54
CA ASP A 34 7.51 -12.61 4.48
C ASP A 34 7.31 -14.10 4.11
N VAL A 35 6.97 -14.94 5.11
CA VAL A 35 6.58 -16.33 4.83
C VAL A 35 5.30 -16.38 4.00
N CYS A 36 4.28 -15.57 4.32
CA CYS A 36 3.05 -15.48 3.52
C CYS A 36 3.35 -15.06 2.08
N ARG A 37 4.25 -14.09 1.84
CA ARG A 37 4.67 -13.69 0.50
C ARG A 37 5.37 -14.80 -0.27
N LEU A 38 6.27 -15.52 0.41
CA LEU A 38 6.95 -16.67 -0.21
C LEU A 38 5.96 -17.78 -0.58
N LEU A 39 5.00 -18.08 0.29
CA LEU A 39 3.96 -19.04 0.00
C LEU A 39 3.08 -18.59 -1.18
N PHE A 40 2.72 -17.30 -1.24
CA PHE A 40 1.99 -16.75 -2.37
C PHE A 40 2.79 -16.91 -3.68
N LEU A 41 4.07 -16.55 -3.68
CA LEU A 41 4.95 -16.68 -4.84
C LEU A 41 5.11 -18.14 -5.26
N ILE A 42 5.35 -19.05 -4.32
CA ILE A 42 5.49 -20.49 -4.59
C ILE A 42 4.19 -21.02 -5.20
N ALA A 43 3.04 -20.70 -4.61
CA ALA A 43 1.74 -21.10 -5.13
C ALA A 43 1.52 -20.58 -6.56
N THR A 44 1.89 -19.32 -6.83
CA THR A 44 1.83 -18.73 -8.19
C THR A 44 2.70 -19.51 -9.18
N ILE A 45 3.92 -19.86 -8.79
CA ILE A 45 4.85 -20.62 -9.65
C ILE A 45 4.27 -22.04 -9.93
N VAL A 46 3.80 -22.72 -8.89
CA VAL A 46 3.19 -24.05 -9.04
C VAL A 46 1.98 -23.98 -9.97
N TRP A 47 1.12 -22.97 -9.83
CA TRP A 47 -0.04 -22.76 -10.68
C TRP A 47 0.35 -22.50 -12.14
N ALA A 48 1.38 -21.69 -12.37
CA ALA A 48 1.94 -21.46 -13.71
C ALA A 48 2.47 -22.73 -14.36
N LEU A 49 3.17 -23.58 -13.58
CA LEU A 49 3.73 -24.84 -14.08
C LEU A 49 2.65 -25.86 -14.45
N THR A 50 1.44 -25.72 -13.93
CA THR A 50 0.29 -26.55 -14.33
C THR A 50 -0.41 -26.05 -15.61
N GLY A 51 0.11 -25.00 -16.24
CA GLY A 51 -0.40 -24.47 -17.52
C GLY A 51 -1.58 -23.52 -17.41
N HIS A 52 -1.88 -23.03 -16.19
CA HIS A 52 -2.97 -22.09 -15.95
C HIS A 52 -2.55 -20.63 -16.15
N ALA A 53 -3.51 -19.76 -16.44
CA ALA A 53 -3.28 -18.32 -16.51
C ALA A 53 -2.86 -17.76 -15.14
N VAL A 54 -1.86 -16.87 -15.13
CA VAL A 54 -1.25 -16.32 -13.91
C VAL A 54 -1.15 -14.80 -13.92
N THR A 55 -1.72 -14.14 -14.91
CA THR A 55 -1.60 -12.67 -15.08
C THR A 55 -1.96 -11.89 -13.81
N PRO A 56 -3.12 -12.11 -13.15
CA PRO A 56 -3.48 -11.40 -11.93
C PRO A 56 -2.54 -11.73 -10.76
N LEU A 57 -2.05 -12.97 -10.69
CA LEU A 57 -1.11 -13.41 -9.65
C LEU A 57 0.27 -12.74 -9.80
N ILE A 58 0.73 -12.50 -11.03
CA ILE A 58 1.99 -11.78 -11.29
C ILE A 58 1.87 -10.33 -10.81
N GLY A 59 0.77 -9.64 -11.14
CA GLY A 59 0.50 -8.31 -10.64
C GLY A 59 0.52 -8.25 -9.11
N ALA A 60 -0.16 -9.17 -8.46
CA ALA A 60 -0.17 -9.31 -7.01
C ALA A 60 1.24 -9.56 -6.43
N CYS A 61 2.07 -10.40 -7.05
CA CYS A 61 3.47 -10.61 -6.64
C CYS A 61 4.29 -9.32 -6.72
N VAL A 62 4.12 -8.52 -7.78
CA VAL A 62 4.79 -7.22 -7.91
C VAL A 62 4.39 -6.27 -6.77
N VAL A 63 3.10 -6.13 -6.48
CA VAL A 63 2.60 -5.30 -5.38
C VAL A 63 3.15 -5.77 -4.03
N LEU A 64 3.15 -7.07 -3.76
CA LEU A 64 3.71 -7.64 -2.54
C LEU A 64 5.22 -7.40 -2.41
N GLY A 65 5.96 -7.43 -3.53
CA GLY A 65 7.38 -7.07 -3.59
C GLY A 65 7.62 -5.59 -3.26
N LEU A 66 6.81 -4.69 -3.83
CA LEU A 66 6.86 -3.26 -3.53
C LEU A 66 6.52 -2.96 -2.06
N ALA A 67 5.49 -3.60 -1.51
CA ALA A 67 5.12 -3.49 -0.10
C ALA A 67 6.27 -3.94 0.82
N ARG A 68 6.93 -5.03 0.46
CA ARG A 68 8.12 -5.53 1.17
C ARG A 68 9.27 -4.54 1.14
N ALA A 69 9.54 -3.96 -0.03
CA ALA A 69 10.56 -2.93 -0.22
C ALA A 69 10.23 -1.66 0.57
N ALA A 70 8.96 -1.24 0.55
CA ALA A 70 8.46 -0.09 1.28
C ALA A 70 8.52 -0.26 2.80
N ASN A 71 8.63 -1.48 3.32
CA ASN A 71 8.66 -1.78 4.75
C ASN A 71 7.50 -1.10 5.50
N LEU A 72 6.29 -1.39 5.06
CA LEU A 72 5.06 -0.82 5.59
C LEU A 72 4.87 -1.10 7.09
N PRO A 73 4.04 -0.29 7.79
CA PRO A 73 3.51 -0.69 9.09
C PRO A 73 2.80 -2.04 8.95
N ARG A 74 3.03 -2.95 9.91
CA ARG A 74 2.58 -4.36 9.80
C ARG A 74 1.10 -4.53 9.52
N PHE A 75 0.26 -3.63 10.04
CA PHE A 75 -1.17 -3.65 9.78
C PHE A 75 -1.47 -3.47 8.28
N TYR A 76 -0.89 -2.44 7.65
CA TYR A 76 -1.03 -2.21 6.21
C TYR A 76 -0.44 -3.34 5.40
N ASP A 77 0.69 -3.86 5.84
CA ASP A 77 1.41 -4.94 5.18
C ASP A 77 0.61 -6.25 5.17
N ALA A 78 0.03 -6.61 6.33
CA ALA A 78 -0.85 -7.77 6.44
C ALA A 78 -2.13 -7.60 5.61
N GLY A 79 -2.75 -6.42 5.71
CA GLY A 79 -3.94 -6.09 4.93
C GLY A 79 -3.68 -6.20 3.42
N LEU A 80 -2.52 -5.72 2.95
CA LEU A 80 -2.16 -5.78 1.55
C LEU A 80 -1.95 -7.22 1.05
N ILE A 81 -1.39 -8.10 1.89
CA ILE A 81 -1.31 -9.54 1.56
C ILE A 81 -2.72 -10.12 1.39
N VAL A 82 -3.65 -9.80 2.30
CA VAL A 82 -5.05 -10.24 2.20
C VAL A 82 -5.69 -9.71 0.91
N ALA A 83 -5.51 -8.41 0.59
CA ALA A 83 -6.05 -7.82 -0.63
C ALA A 83 -5.51 -8.51 -1.90
N MET A 84 -4.21 -8.81 -1.94
CA MET A 84 -3.60 -9.50 -3.08
C MET A 84 -4.04 -10.96 -3.18
N VAL A 85 -4.35 -11.62 -2.07
CA VAL A 85 -4.98 -12.95 -2.08
C VAL A 85 -6.39 -12.87 -2.64
N LEU A 86 -7.19 -11.89 -2.20
CA LEU A 86 -8.54 -11.70 -2.73
C LEU A 86 -8.49 -11.41 -4.24
N LEU A 87 -7.71 -10.43 -4.67
CA LEU A 87 -7.61 -10.05 -6.08
C LEU A 87 -7.11 -11.22 -6.94
N GLY A 88 -5.93 -11.76 -6.63
CA GLY A 88 -5.25 -12.71 -7.50
C GLY A 88 -5.86 -14.11 -7.45
N TRP A 89 -6.07 -14.67 -6.26
CA TRP A 89 -6.65 -16.01 -6.11
C TRP A 89 -8.15 -16.03 -6.27
N GLY A 90 -8.85 -14.92 -6.01
CA GLY A 90 -10.28 -14.80 -6.29
C GLY A 90 -10.59 -15.03 -7.75
N GLU A 91 -9.83 -14.39 -8.63
CA GLU A 91 -9.95 -14.56 -10.08
C GLU A 91 -9.63 -16.01 -10.49
N VAL A 92 -8.47 -16.50 -10.09
CA VAL A 92 -7.98 -17.85 -10.47
C VAL A 92 -8.90 -18.97 -10.00
N LEU A 93 -9.57 -18.82 -8.87
CA LEU A 93 -10.48 -19.81 -8.29
C LEU A 93 -11.94 -19.60 -8.72
N GLY A 94 -12.24 -18.64 -9.56
CA GLY A 94 -13.59 -18.33 -10.04
C GLY A 94 -14.54 -17.86 -8.92
N VAL A 95 -14.00 -17.18 -7.90
CA VAL A 95 -14.83 -16.68 -6.78
C VAL A 95 -15.74 -15.54 -7.25
N TYR A 96 -15.31 -14.77 -8.24
CA TYR A 96 -16.10 -13.71 -8.87
C TYR A 96 -17.41 -14.26 -9.46
N ASP A 97 -17.36 -15.43 -10.09
CA ASP A 97 -18.54 -16.08 -10.66
C ASP A 97 -19.48 -16.69 -9.61
N SER A 98 -18.90 -17.08 -8.46
CA SER A 98 -19.65 -17.79 -7.41
C SER A 98 -20.29 -16.90 -6.35
N TRP A 99 -19.75 -15.70 -6.14
CA TRP A 99 -20.24 -14.77 -5.11
C TRP A 99 -20.45 -13.36 -5.66
N ARG A 100 -21.69 -13.01 -5.90
CA ARG A 100 -22.14 -11.76 -6.51
C ARG A 100 -21.51 -10.47 -5.98
N TYR A 101 -21.17 -10.42 -4.69
CA TYR A 101 -20.62 -9.21 -4.06
C TYR A 101 -19.10 -9.24 -3.92
N TYR A 102 -18.46 -10.28 -4.47
CA TYR A 102 -17.01 -10.45 -4.31
C TYR A 102 -16.25 -9.32 -4.95
N ASP A 103 -16.65 -8.94 -6.12
CA ASP A 103 -16.10 -7.85 -6.89
C ASP A 103 -16.12 -6.53 -6.10
N ASN A 104 -17.27 -6.14 -5.56
CA ASN A 104 -17.41 -4.97 -4.70
C ASN A 104 -16.44 -5.00 -3.49
N VAL A 105 -16.21 -6.18 -2.90
CA VAL A 105 -15.25 -6.36 -1.80
C VAL A 105 -13.82 -6.10 -2.27
N VAL A 106 -13.47 -6.59 -3.44
CA VAL A 106 -12.13 -6.39 -4.02
C VAL A 106 -11.94 -4.92 -4.37
N HIS A 107 -12.89 -4.29 -5.09
CA HIS A 107 -12.87 -2.88 -5.46
C HIS A 107 -12.87 -1.94 -4.24
N THR A 108 -13.39 -2.35 -3.10
CA THR A 108 -13.24 -1.58 -1.85
C THR A 108 -11.87 -1.80 -1.19
N THR A 109 -11.45 -3.07 -1.07
CA THR A 109 -10.29 -3.45 -0.24
C THR A 109 -8.97 -3.09 -0.92
N VAL A 110 -8.87 -3.26 -2.23
CA VAL A 110 -7.63 -2.99 -2.98
C VAL A 110 -7.29 -1.50 -2.97
N PRO A 111 -8.19 -0.57 -3.37
CA PRO A 111 -7.90 0.86 -3.28
C PRO A 111 -7.67 1.37 -1.85
N LEU A 112 -8.40 0.84 -0.87
CA LEU A 112 -8.15 1.15 0.55
C LEU A 112 -6.68 0.93 0.92
N LEU A 113 -6.08 -0.16 0.51
CA LEU A 113 -4.74 -0.55 0.93
C LEU A 113 -3.64 -0.01 -0.01
N LEU A 114 -3.90 0.03 -1.33
CA LEU A 114 -2.96 0.60 -2.29
C LEU A 114 -2.82 2.12 -2.14
N THR A 115 -3.90 2.83 -1.82
CA THR A 115 -3.83 4.27 -1.50
C THR A 115 -2.91 4.52 -0.31
N GLY A 116 -3.07 3.73 0.76
CA GLY A 116 -2.20 3.79 1.92
C GLY A 116 -0.74 3.49 1.59
N LEU A 117 -0.48 2.46 0.79
CA LEU A 117 0.85 2.13 0.30
C LEU A 117 1.46 3.29 -0.48
N LEU A 118 0.75 3.84 -1.46
CA LEU A 118 1.21 4.94 -2.29
C LEU A 118 1.53 6.18 -1.44
N CYS A 119 0.64 6.58 -0.54
CA CYS A 119 0.87 7.71 0.35
C CYS A 119 2.12 7.50 1.23
N VAL A 120 2.30 6.30 1.81
CA VAL A 120 3.51 5.99 2.60
C VAL A 120 4.78 6.06 1.75
N LEU A 121 4.74 5.55 0.52
CA LEU A 121 5.87 5.65 -0.39
C LEU A 121 6.19 7.12 -0.72
N LEU A 122 5.18 7.93 -1.05
CA LEU A 122 5.37 9.34 -1.39
C LEU A 122 5.85 10.16 -0.18
N MET A 123 5.41 9.86 1.04
CA MET A 123 5.95 10.47 2.25
C MET A 123 7.44 10.10 2.46
N ARG A 124 7.83 8.87 2.15
CA ARG A 124 9.23 8.44 2.26
C ARG A 124 10.15 9.03 1.21
N LEU A 125 9.57 9.39 0.06
CA LEU A 125 10.25 10.10 -1.01
C LEU A 125 10.23 11.63 -0.82
N ASP A 126 9.75 12.12 0.31
CA ASP A 126 9.57 13.56 0.63
C ASP A 126 8.69 14.31 -0.40
N VAL A 127 7.82 13.59 -1.13
CA VAL A 127 6.84 14.18 -2.06
C VAL A 127 5.58 14.63 -1.31
N LEU A 128 5.15 13.87 -0.32
CA LEU A 128 4.07 14.24 0.58
C LEU A 128 4.62 14.58 1.96
N PRO A 129 3.96 15.52 2.69
CA PRO A 129 4.31 15.81 4.09
C PRO A 129 4.10 14.58 4.98
N GLU A 130 4.88 14.47 6.05
CA GLU A 130 4.63 13.45 7.06
C GLU A 130 3.30 13.70 7.78
N LEU A 131 2.63 12.65 8.21
CA LEU A 131 1.34 12.77 8.91
C LEU A 131 1.45 13.59 10.20
N GLN A 132 2.59 13.53 10.89
CA GLN A 132 2.84 14.32 12.10
C GLN A 132 2.96 15.83 11.84
N ASP A 133 3.28 16.24 10.60
CA ASP A 133 3.41 17.64 10.21
C ASP A 133 2.07 18.27 9.84
N LEU A 134 1.01 17.46 9.74
CA LEU A 134 -0.36 17.91 9.46
C LEU A 134 -1.02 18.46 10.73
N THR A 135 -0.55 19.60 11.22
CA THR A 135 -1.02 20.19 12.48
C THR A 135 -2.32 20.95 12.33
N GLN A 136 -2.59 21.50 11.14
CA GLN A 136 -3.72 22.38 10.88
C GLN A 136 -4.84 21.67 10.09
N LEU A 137 -6.10 22.07 10.30
CA LEU A 137 -7.26 21.47 9.67
C LEU A 137 -7.19 21.51 8.13
N HIS A 138 -6.79 22.65 7.56
CA HIS A 138 -6.69 22.78 6.10
C HIS A 138 -5.61 21.85 5.48
N GLN A 139 -4.50 21.59 6.20
CA GLN A 139 -3.48 20.65 5.79
C GLN A 139 -4.03 19.21 5.77
N ARG A 140 -4.80 18.83 6.78
CA ARG A 140 -5.46 17.51 6.86
C ARG A 140 -6.49 17.34 5.77
N ILE A 141 -7.30 18.39 5.50
CA ILE A 141 -8.25 18.37 4.39
C ILE A 141 -7.52 18.21 3.06
N GLY A 142 -6.45 18.99 2.83
CA GLY A 142 -5.64 18.89 1.62
C GLY A 142 -5.03 17.49 1.44
N PHE A 143 -4.49 16.90 2.52
CA PHE A 143 -3.96 15.54 2.50
C PHE A 143 -5.05 14.50 2.23
N PHE A 144 -6.23 14.64 2.87
CA PHE A 144 -7.38 13.77 2.63
C PHE A 144 -7.77 13.77 1.15
N LEU A 145 -7.95 14.95 0.55
CA LEU A 145 -8.32 15.08 -0.85
C LEU A 145 -7.24 14.48 -1.77
N THR A 146 -5.97 14.73 -1.48
CA THR A 146 -4.86 14.16 -2.25
C THR A 146 -4.86 12.63 -2.20
N ALA A 147 -5.01 12.05 -1.01
CA ALA A 147 -5.07 10.60 -0.84
C ALA A 147 -6.31 10.00 -1.51
N LEU A 148 -7.48 10.65 -1.38
CA LEU A 148 -8.71 10.26 -2.06
C LEU A 148 -8.51 10.20 -3.58
N PHE A 149 -7.97 11.26 -4.17
CA PHE A 149 -7.75 11.30 -5.63
C PHE A 149 -6.72 10.27 -6.09
N PHE A 150 -5.71 9.96 -5.30
CA PHE A 150 -4.79 8.87 -5.62
C PHE A 150 -5.51 7.52 -5.65
N GLY A 151 -6.36 7.25 -4.68
CA GLY A 151 -7.14 6.01 -4.67
C GLY A 151 -8.12 5.91 -5.83
N MET A 152 -8.83 6.99 -6.14
CA MET A 152 -9.70 7.06 -7.32
C MET A 152 -8.91 6.85 -8.62
N ALA A 153 -7.69 7.42 -8.73
CA ALA A 153 -6.83 7.21 -9.89
C ALA A 153 -6.33 5.76 -10.00
N ILE A 154 -6.09 5.08 -8.87
CA ILE A 154 -5.75 3.65 -8.85
C ILE A 154 -6.92 2.83 -9.39
N GLY A 155 -8.14 3.07 -8.89
CA GLY A 155 -9.35 2.38 -9.36
C GLY A 155 -9.61 2.64 -10.84
N ALA A 156 -9.66 3.90 -11.26
CA ALA A 156 -9.84 4.24 -12.68
C ALA A 156 -8.74 3.65 -13.57
N GLY A 157 -7.50 3.58 -13.08
CA GLY A 157 -6.40 2.93 -13.79
C GLY A 157 -6.64 1.44 -13.95
N TRP A 158 -7.23 0.79 -12.95
CA TRP A 158 -7.60 -0.62 -13.02
C TRP A 158 -8.68 -0.88 -14.08
N GLU A 159 -9.75 -0.10 -14.10
CA GLU A 159 -10.80 -0.17 -15.14
C GLU A 159 -10.23 -0.02 -16.56
N ILE A 160 -9.25 0.88 -16.74
CA ILE A 160 -8.55 1.04 -18.04
C ILE A 160 -7.76 -0.22 -18.38
N VAL A 161 -7.13 -0.88 -17.41
CA VAL A 161 -6.39 -2.13 -17.61
C VAL A 161 -7.36 -3.24 -18.02
N GLU A 162 -8.49 -3.41 -17.36
CA GLU A 162 -9.50 -4.41 -17.69
C GLU A 162 -10.05 -4.20 -19.09
N TRP A 163 -10.47 -2.97 -19.40
CA TRP A 163 -10.92 -2.62 -20.75
C TRP A 163 -9.86 -2.90 -21.83
N THR A 164 -8.60 -2.61 -21.53
CA THR A 164 -7.48 -2.85 -22.46
C THR A 164 -7.26 -4.35 -22.67
N LEU A 165 -7.32 -5.15 -21.60
CA LEU A 165 -7.21 -6.60 -21.68
C LEU A 165 -8.34 -7.19 -22.51
N ASP A 166 -9.58 -6.80 -22.26
CA ASP A 166 -10.74 -7.25 -23.02
C ASP A 166 -10.60 -6.90 -24.51
N SER A 167 -10.17 -5.68 -24.81
CA SER A 167 -10.00 -5.20 -26.19
C SER A 167 -8.88 -5.92 -26.95
N THR A 168 -7.83 -6.39 -26.24
CA THR A 168 -6.63 -6.96 -26.85
C THR A 168 -6.57 -8.48 -26.79
N THR A 169 -7.12 -9.10 -25.77
CA THR A 169 -7.05 -10.55 -25.54
C THR A 169 -8.38 -11.27 -25.77
N GLY A 170 -9.49 -10.51 -25.84
CA GLY A 170 -10.83 -11.07 -25.92
C GLY A 170 -11.30 -11.68 -24.59
N SER A 171 -10.69 -11.26 -23.45
CA SER A 171 -11.23 -11.55 -22.11
C SER A 171 -12.60 -10.86 -21.94
N ASN A 172 -13.27 -11.10 -20.86
CA ASN A 172 -14.58 -10.51 -20.55
C ASN A 172 -14.59 -10.07 -19.08
N LEU A 173 -13.66 -9.17 -18.75
CA LEU A 173 -13.51 -8.63 -17.40
C LEU A 173 -14.54 -7.52 -17.16
N VAL A 174 -14.70 -6.62 -18.12
CA VAL A 174 -15.72 -5.55 -18.10
C VAL A 174 -17.06 -6.12 -18.57
N ILE A 175 -17.97 -6.35 -17.65
CA ILE A 175 -19.28 -6.94 -17.96
C ILE A 175 -20.19 -5.90 -18.62
N SER A 176 -20.16 -4.65 -18.16
CA SER A 176 -20.98 -3.56 -18.67
C SER A 176 -20.49 -2.18 -18.18
N THR A 177 -20.97 -1.11 -18.83
CA THR A 177 -20.71 0.27 -18.34
C THR A 177 -21.30 0.56 -16.96
N THR A 178 -22.35 -0.17 -16.56
CA THR A 178 -22.91 -0.05 -15.21
C THR A 178 -22.02 -0.72 -14.18
N ASP A 179 -21.37 -1.77 -14.55
CA ASP A 179 -20.38 -2.50 -13.76
C ASP A 179 -19.20 -1.59 -13.44
N THR A 180 -18.50 -1.10 -14.47
CA THR A 180 -17.43 -0.10 -14.33
C THR A 180 -17.83 1.09 -13.45
N ALA A 181 -19.06 1.61 -13.61
CA ALA A 181 -19.53 2.72 -12.76
C ALA A 181 -19.70 2.31 -11.29
N THR A 182 -20.17 1.09 -11.05
CA THR A 182 -20.31 0.52 -9.70
C THR A 182 -18.95 0.31 -9.06
N ASP A 183 -17.99 -0.20 -9.81
CA ASP A 183 -16.63 -0.47 -9.36
C ASP A 183 -15.90 0.82 -8.97
N LEU A 184 -16.02 1.86 -9.79
CA LEU A 184 -15.50 3.19 -9.45
C LEU A 184 -16.13 3.79 -8.18
N ILE A 185 -17.39 3.46 -7.87
CA ILE A 185 -18.02 3.87 -6.60
C ILE A 185 -17.37 3.13 -5.43
N TRP A 186 -17.18 1.81 -5.53
CA TRP A 186 -16.55 1.01 -4.47
C TRP A 186 -15.07 1.36 -4.30
N ASP A 187 -14.35 1.63 -5.38
CA ASP A 187 -12.98 2.15 -5.36
C ASP A 187 -12.91 3.48 -4.61
N THR A 188 -13.85 4.40 -4.89
CA THR A 188 -13.94 5.69 -4.20
C THR A 188 -14.21 5.52 -2.71
N ILE A 189 -15.08 4.58 -2.33
CA ILE A 189 -15.35 4.27 -0.91
C ILE A 189 -14.08 3.74 -0.25
N GLY A 190 -13.37 2.81 -0.88
CA GLY A 190 -12.09 2.29 -0.39
C GLY A 190 -11.04 3.38 -0.24
N ALA A 191 -10.88 4.22 -1.25
CA ALA A 191 -9.98 5.37 -1.24
C ALA A 191 -10.30 6.37 -0.12
N ALA A 192 -11.58 6.71 0.05
CA ALA A 192 -12.04 7.61 1.10
C ALA A 192 -11.77 7.03 2.51
N ALA A 193 -12.00 5.74 2.69
CA ALA A 193 -11.68 5.05 3.94
C ALA A 193 -10.18 5.08 4.23
N SER A 194 -9.31 4.83 3.23
CA SER A 194 -7.86 4.96 3.36
C SER A 194 -7.44 6.37 3.75
N ALA A 195 -7.92 7.37 3.02
CA ALA A 195 -7.62 8.77 3.28
C ALA A 195 -8.04 9.18 4.71
N LEU A 196 -9.21 8.74 5.15
CA LEU A 196 -9.70 8.98 6.51
C LEU A 196 -8.83 8.31 7.57
N ILE A 197 -8.45 7.04 7.38
CA ILE A 197 -7.56 6.32 8.30
C ILE A 197 -6.23 7.05 8.45
N LEU A 198 -5.63 7.50 7.35
CA LEU A 198 -4.36 8.24 7.38
C LEU A 198 -4.50 9.58 8.12
N VAL A 199 -5.58 10.32 7.87
CA VAL A 199 -5.86 11.58 8.59
C VAL A 199 -6.10 11.33 10.09
N LEU A 200 -6.89 10.33 10.45
CA LEU A 200 -7.08 9.95 11.85
C LEU A 200 -5.78 9.51 12.51
N TRP A 201 -4.90 8.85 11.75
CA TRP A 201 -3.56 8.51 12.23
C TRP A 201 -2.70 9.74 12.50
N SER A 202 -2.83 10.80 11.69
CA SER A 202 -2.15 12.06 11.93
C SER A 202 -2.53 12.71 13.28
N LEU A 203 -3.77 12.50 13.74
CA LEU A 203 -4.24 13.01 15.04
C LEU A 203 -3.55 12.33 16.24
N GLY A 204 -3.09 11.09 16.04
CA GLY A 204 -2.38 10.31 17.05
C GLY A 204 -0.89 10.62 17.17
N ASN A 205 -0.38 11.60 16.43
CA ASN A 205 1.04 11.98 16.39
C ASN A 205 1.98 10.81 16.01
N HIS A 206 1.57 9.98 15.04
CA HIS A 206 2.30 8.80 14.60
C HIS A 206 3.04 9.06 13.29
N SER A 207 4.35 8.81 13.27
CA SER A 207 5.14 8.87 12.03
C SER A 207 5.11 7.52 11.30
N LEU A 208 4.82 7.56 10.00
CA LEU A 208 4.98 6.43 9.08
C LEU A 208 6.36 6.46 8.40
N LYS A 209 7.15 7.50 8.59
CA LYS A 209 8.49 7.62 8.05
C LYS A 209 9.43 6.63 8.74
N ARG A 210 10.22 5.92 7.98
CA ARG A 210 11.27 5.06 8.50
C ARG A 210 12.38 5.93 9.10
N ARG A 211 12.60 5.88 10.41
CA ARG A 211 13.73 6.55 11.04
C ARG A 211 15.03 5.90 10.56
N PRO A 212 16.01 6.68 10.06
CA PRO A 212 17.35 6.16 9.78
C PRO A 212 17.91 5.53 11.07
N GLY A 213 18.39 4.30 10.98
CA GLY A 213 18.96 3.61 12.14
C GLY A 213 17.98 2.91 13.07
N SER A 214 16.67 3.00 12.89
CA SER A 214 15.77 2.09 13.58
C SER A 214 15.95 0.69 12.98
N GLN A 215 16.92 -0.06 13.48
CA GLN A 215 16.82 -1.51 13.41
C GLN A 215 15.46 -1.84 13.99
N LEU A 216 14.61 -2.49 13.20
CA LEU A 216 13.43 -3.15 13.72
C LEU A 216 13.93 -4.20 14.70
N ALA A 217 14.19 -3.76 15.94
CA ALA A 217 14.42 -4.67 17.02
C ALA A 217 13.25 -5.66 16.97
N HIS A 218 13.54 -6.93 16.99
CA HIS A 218 12.58 -8.01 17.09
C HIS A 218 11.63 -7.72 18.24
N LYS A 219 10.52 -7.06 17.96
CA LYS A 219 9.46 -6.91 18.94
C LYS A 219 8.51 -8.08 18.74
N PRO A 220 8.21 -8.82 19.84
CA PRO A 220 7.29 -9.93 19.78
C PRO A 220 5.92 -9.47 19.27
N PHE A 221 5.15 -10.41 18.73
CA PHE A 221 3.84 -10.22 18.13
C PHE A 221 2.87 -9.34 18.94
N ALA A 222 2.99 -9.35 20.29
CA ALA A 222 2.20 -8.52 21.21
C ALA A 222 2.40 -7.00 21.05
N SER A 223 3.44 -6.53 20.37
CA SER A 223 3.68 -5.10 20.17
C SER A 223 2.94 -4.50 18.96
N PHE A 224 2.07 -5.26 18.31
CA PHE A 224 1.24 -4.78 17.18
C PHE A 224 0.27 -3.66 17.58
N LEU A 225 -0.15 -3.65 18.84
CA LEU A 225 -1.16 -2.72 19.36
C LEU A 225 -0.56 -1.58 20.20
N THR A 226 0.73 -1.63 20.49
CA THR A 226 1.35 -0.60 21.33
C THR A 226 1.85 0.54 20.46
N VAL A 227 1.01 1.51 20.28
CA VAL A 227 1.37 2.82 19.76
C VAL A 227 2.22 3.51 20.81
N ARG A 228 3.49 3.71 20.53
CA ARG A 228 4.37 4.47 21.40
C ARG A 228 4.05 5.97 21.21
N ARG A 229 3.34 6.58 22.17
CA ARG A 229 3.35 8.02 22.33
C ARG A 229 4.83 8.45 22.46
N LEU A 230 5.27 9.34 21.60
CA LEU A 230 6.50 10.07 21.87
C LEU A 230 6.20 10.94 23.07
N ALA A 231 6.82 10.64 24.20
CA ALA A 231 6.74 11.50 25.38
C ALA A 231 7.35 12.85 24.99
N ASP A 232 6.63 13.90 25.30
CA ASP A 232 7.11 15.27 25.26
C ASP A 232 8.42 15.35 26.05
N HIS A 233 9.50 15.70 25.37
CA HIS A 233 10.67 16.24 26.00
C HIS A 233 10.56 17.77 25.92
N ASP A 234 9.73 18.32 26.81
CA ASP A 234 9.93 19.66 27.33
C ASP A 234 10.82 19.57 28.58
N GLY A 235 12.01 20.12 28.42
CA GLY A 235 13.01 20.25 29.47
C GLY A 235 14.13 21.13 28.97
#